data_925cbf9df64564c1149148803daa12be
#
_entry.id   925cbf9df64564c1149148803daa12be
#
_cell.length_a   1.000
_cell.length_b   1.000
_cell.length_c   1.000
_cell.angle_alpha   90.00
_cell.angle_beta   90.00
_cell.angle_gamma   90.00
#
_symmetry.space_group_name_H-M   'P 1'
#
loop_
_entity.id
_entity.type
_entity.pdbx_description
1 polymer ?
#
loop_
_entity_poly.entity_id
_entity_poly.type
_entity_poly.pdbx_seq_one_letter_code
_entity_poly.pdbx_strand_id
1 'polypeptide(L)'
;MFSLKHKLDPTLNHALLSNLYENYRVIIYCKSLEIKTMDKIKSLKCDILRHVPSVNCICAILTPSAIDRLLEYPQIVYITLDSYAHLCGNSILSSNGVSFQTNYDLTGKGIGVGIVDSGVYPHGDLLNPSNSIKKFVDFVNNLNYPYDDNGHGTFMSGLICGSGSGSKGMYKGVAKNSHIYMIKAFDKLGKGFISDILFSLETLINESCDFNIKIICLPFETLETDEFVLSLFSKLFDLAISKGLVVIVPSGSNKSIKNSIRGIATLSNCITVGGYDSTFSPKIYEYSSCGPFKKQDKPNLISACVDICSLISDTKFISEKNGVKLYPPHITNLYTTYTGTSCGAAFISGICALLYENNKNLCFKDILALLKVSSNLLNFPKYMQGSGIINLERLLP
;
A
#
# COMPACT_ATOMS: atom_id res chain seq x y z
N MET A 1 -12.79 -34.12 24.91
CA MET A 1 -12.84 -33.57 23.54
C MET A 1 -12.05 -32.25 23.56
N PHE A 2 -10.85 -32.25 22.99
CA PHE A 2 -10.06 -31.01 22.91
C PHE A 2 -10.80 -30.03 21.97
N SER A 3 -11.13 -28.86 22.49
CA SER A 3 -11.83 -27.85 21.71
C SER A 3 -10.92 -27.38 20.57
N LEU A 4 -11.31 -27.61 19.32
CA LEU A 4 -10.58 -27.13 18.12
C LEU A 4 -10.70 -25.60 17.94
N LYS A 5 -11.38 -24.93 18.88
CA LYS A 5 -11.61 -23.48 18.89
C LYS A 5 -10.33 -22.63 18.98
N HIS A 6 -9.21 -23.22 19.44
CA HIS A 6 -7.91 -22.56 19.43
C HIS A 6 -7.39 -22.25 18.01
N LYS A 7 -7.96 -22.90 16.97
CA LYS A 7 -7.67 -22.62 15.55
C LYS A 7 -8.53 -21.48 14.96
N LEU A 8 -9.48 -20.94 15.72
CA LEU A 8 -10.33 -19.84 15.28
C LEU A 8 -9.88 -18.53 15.92
N ASP A 9 -9.90 -17.48 15.10
CA ASP A 9 -9.85 -16.11 15.58
C ASP A 9 -11.02 -15.85 16.56
N PRO A 10 -10.77 -15.16 17.68
CA PRO A 10 -11.82 -14.85 18.68
C PRO A 10 -13.02 -14.10 18.09
N THR A 11 -12.80 -13.16 17.16
CA THR A 11 -13.85 -12.37 16.51
C THR A 11 -14.70 -13.26 15.60
N LEU A 12 -14.06 -14.13 14.81
CA LEU A 12 -14.77 -15.11 13.97
C LEU A 12 -15.57 -16.10 14.84
N ASN A 13 -14.98 -16.59 15.92
CA ASN A 13 -15.66 -17.50 16.85
C ASN A 13 -16.90 -16.84 17.48
N HIS A 14 -16.79 -15.57 17.87
CA HIS A 14 -17.95 -14.81 18.39
C HIS A 14 -19.03 -14.61 17.32
N ALA A 15 -18.64 -14.27 16.10
CA ALA A 15 -19.56 -14.07 14.98
C ALA A 15 -20.33 -15.39 14.63
N LEU A 16 -19.63 -16.53 14.64
CA LEU A 16 -20.23 -17.85 14.44
C LEU A 16 -21.22 -18.21 15.53
N LEU A 17 -20.85 -18.02 16.81
CA LEU A 17 -21.72 -18.30 17.95
C LEU A 17 -22.98 -17.44 17.95
N SER A 18 -22.88 -16.22 17.44
CA SER A 18 -23.99 -15.26 17.35
C SER A 18 -24.79 -15.37 16.06
N ASN A 19 -24.44 -16.29 15.15
CA ASN A 19 -25.06 -16.48 13.82
C ASN A 19 -25.22 -15.17 13.04
N LEU A 20 -24.18 -14.32 13.03
CA LEU A 20 -24.27 -12.97 12.46
C LEU A 20 -24.43 -12.98 10.94
N TYR A 21 -23.89 -14.00 10.25
CA TYR A 21 -23.89 -14.09 8.79
C TYR A 21 -24.15 -15.52 8.32
N GLU A 22 -24.75 -15.67 7.14
CA GLU A 22 -24.91 -16.97 6.46
C GLU A 22 -23.58 -17.49 5.87
N ASN A 23 -22.73 -16.59 5.42
CA ASN A 23 -21.42 -16.88 4.84
C ASN A 23 -20.37 -15.94 5.42
N TYR A 24 -19.16 -16.45 5.59
CA TYR A 24 -18.01 -15.75 6.16
C TYR A 24 -16.89 -15.71 5.14
N ARG A 25 -16.40 -14.52 4.84
CA ARG A 25 -15.15 -14.35 4.10
C ARG A 25 -14.00 -14.50 5.09
N VAL A 26 -13.13 -15.50 4.84
CA VAL A 26 -12.09 -15.90 5.78
C VAL A 26 -10.73 -16.11 5.11
N ILE A 27 -9.66 -15.98 5.92
CA ILE A 27 -8.31 -16.37 5.59
C ILE A 27 -7.99 -17.65 6.36
N ILE A 28 -7.56 -18.69 5.65
CA ILE A 28 -7.22 -20.02 6.18
C ILE A 28 -5.72 -20.20 6.07
N TYR A 29 -5.03 -20.37 7.20
CA TYR A 29 -3.61 -20.69 7.23
C TYR A 29 -3.41 -22.20 7.31
N CYS A 30 -2.63 -22.73 6.38
CA CYS A 30 -2.31 -24.15 6.29
C CYS A 30 -0.85 -24.40 6.67
N LYS A 31 -0.60 -25.50 7.40
CA LYS A 31 0.77 -25.95 7.66
C LYS A 31 1.42 -26.59 6.44
N SER A 32 0.60 -27.28 5.63
CA SER A 32 1.01 -28.01 4.43
C SER A 32 -0.24 -28.43 3.65
N LEU A 33 -0.05 -28.99 2.47
CA LEU A 33 -1.12 -29.60 1.65
C LEU A 33 -2.26 -28.62 1.28
N GLU A 34 -1.92 -27.38 0.94
CA GLU A 34 -2.89 -26.33 0.55
C GLU A 34 -3.81 -26.80 -0.59
N ILE A 35 -3.26 -27.49 -1.61
CA ILE A 35 -4.04 -28.02 -2.74
C ILE A 35 -5.15 -28.96 -2.25
N LYS A 36 -4.82 -29.91 -1.34
CA LYS A 36 -5.84 -30.82 -0.77
C LYS A 36 -6.88 -30.06 0.06
N THR A 37 -6.46 -28.97 0.73
CA THR A 37 -7.39 -28.10 1.45
C THR A 37 -8.31 -27.36 0.51
N MET A 38 -7.80 -26.88 -0.61
CA MET A 38 -8.61 -26.26 -1.68
C MET A 38 -9.62 -27.23 -2.27
N ASP A 39 -9.22 -28.46 -2.56
CA ASP A 39 -10.12 -29.53 -3.05
C ASP A 39 -11.23 -29.81 -2.03
N LYS A 40 -10.87 -29.80 -0.73
CA LYS A 40 -11.85 -29.98 0.34
C LYS A 40 -12.85 -28.81 0.39
N ILE A 41 -12.38 -27.57 0.30
CA ILE A 41 -13.25 -26.38 0.28
C ILE A 41 -14.25 -26.49 -0.90
N LYS A 42 -13.77 -26.84 -2.09
CA LYS A 42 -14.64 -27.07 -3.27
C LYS A 42 -15.64 -28.19 -3.03
N SER A 43 -15.24 -29.28 -2.38
CA SER A 43 -16.13 -30.40 -2.05
C SER A 43 -17.25 -30.00 -1.07
N LEU A 44 -17.04 -28.97 -0.28
CA LEU A 44 -18.02 -28.36 0.61
C LEU A 44 -18.92 -27.33 -0.10
N LYS A 45 -18.79 -27.17 -1.41
CA LYS A 45 -19.50 -26.19 -2.26
C LYS A 45 -19.26 -24.73 -1.79
N CYS A 46 -18.04 -24.44 -1.39
CA CYS A 46 -17.59 -23.13 -0.96
C CYS A 46 -16.61 -22.53 -1.99
N ASP A 47 -16.60 -21.20 -2.08
CA ASP A 47 -15.84 -20.47 -3.08
C ASP A 47 -14.44 -20.11 -2.56
N ILE A 48 -13.42 -20.45 -3.36
CA ILE A 48 -12.05 -20.00 -3.11
C ILE A 48 -11.86 -18.69 -3.84
N LEU A 49 -11.49 -17.65 -3.10
CA LEU A 49 -11.29 -16.31 -3.65
C LEU A 49 -9.85 -16.09 -4.09
N ARG A 50 -8.89 -16.43 -3.22
CA ARG A 50 -7.46 -16.25 -3.47
C ARG A 50 -6.67 -17.42 -2.85
N HIS A 51 -5.51 -17.71 -3.45
CA HIS A 51 -4.49 -18.58 -2.89
C HIS A 51 -3.18 -17.82 -2.86
N VAL A 52 -2.54 -17.75 -1.69
CA VAL A 52 -1.29 -17.02 -1.46
C VAL A 52 -0.23 -18.02 -0.95
N PRO A 53 0.41 -18.78 -1.86
CA PRO A 53 1.32 -19.87 -1.51
C PRO A 53 2.49 -19.43 -0.63
N SER A 54 3.06 -18.27 -0.87
CA SER A 54 4.24 -17.75 -0.14
C SER A 54 4.04 -17.64 1.38
N VAL A 55 2.78 -17.60 1.81
CA VAL A 55 2.41 -17.54 3.23
C VAL A 55 1.48 -18.66 3.64
N ASN A 56 1.30 -19.68 2.79
CA ASN A 56 0.47 -20.87 3.00
C ASN A 56 -1.00 -20.51 3.34
N CYS A 57 -1.56 -19.50 2.68
CA CYS A 57 -2.91 -19.01 2.94
C CYS A 57 -3.86 -19.28 1.79
N ILE A 58 -5.10 -19.66 2.13
CA ILE A 58 -6.23 -19.76 1.22
C ILE A 58 -7.30 -18.79 1.72
N CYS A 59 -7.82 -17.95 0.85
CA CYS A 59 -8.91 -17.03 1.15
C CYS A 59 -10.18 -17.55 0.50
N ALA A 60 -11.27 -17.68 1.28
CA ALA A 60 -12.49 -18.34 0.82
C ALA A 60 -13.74 -17.73 1.46
N ILE A 61 -14.90 -17.94 0.79
CA ILE A 61 -16.21 -17.71 1.39
C ILE A 61 -16.73 -19.05 1.88
N LEU A 62 -16.95 -19.15 3.20
CA LEU A 62 -17.34 -20.39 3.85
C LEU A 62 -18.66 -20.23 4.61
N THR A 63 -19.48 -21.28 4.60
CA THR A 63 -20.61 -21.41 5.54
C THR A 63 -20.09 -21.78 6.94
N PRO A 64 -20.87 -21.52 8.02
CA PRO A 64 -20.51 -21.95 9.37
C PRO A 64 -20.17 -23.45 9.45
N SER A 65 -20.97 -24.29 8.82
CA SER A 65 -20.77 -25.74 8.80
C SER A 65 -19.48 -26.14 8.04
N ALA A 66 -19.09 -25.39 7.04
CA ALA A 66 -17.82 -25.64 6.32
C ALA A 66 -16.62 -25.25 7.18
N ILE A 67 -16.72 -24.16 7.95
CA ILE A 67 -15.68 -23.75 8.92
C ILE A 67 -15.48 -24.86 9.95
N ASP A 68 -16.56 -25.33 10.58
CA ASP A 68 -16.48 -26.39 11.60
C ASP A 68 -15.82 -27.67 11.06
N ARG A 69 -16.19 -28.11 9.84
CA ARG A 69 -15.58 -29.27 9.19
C ARG A 69 -14.10 -29.05 8.85
N LEU A 70 -13.71 -27.84 8.46
CA LEU A 70 -12.32 -27.54 8.14
C LEU A 70 -11.44 -27.52 9.40
N LEU A 71 -11.94 -27.13 10.56
CA LEU A 71 -11.20 -27.18 11.83
C LEU A 71 -10.72 -28.60 12.21
N GLU A 72 -11.44 -29.64 11.77
CA GLU A 72 -11.06 -31.04 12.01
C GLU A 72 -9.80 -31.45 11.23
N TYR A 73 -9.40 -30.70 10.21
CA TYR A 73 -8.25 -31.04 9.38
C TYR A 73 -6.94 -30.66 10.06
N PRO A 74 -6.00 -31.62 10.23
CA PRO A 74 -4.74 -31.35 10.91
C PRO A 74 -3.83 -30.32 10.22
N GLN A 75 -3.95 -30.21 8.90
CA GLN A 75 -3.18 -29.23 8.10
C GLN A 75 -3.64 -27.80 8.29
N ILE A 76 -4.86 -27.58 8.76
CA ILE A 76 -5.36 -26.23 9.05
C ILE A 76 -4.87 -25.84 10.45
N VAL A 77 -4.15 -24.72 10.50
CA VAL A 77 -3.56 -24.15 11.71
C VAL A 77 -4.46 -23.09 12.31
N TYR A 78 -4.98 -22.20 11.43
CA TYR A 78 -5.77 -21.06 11.88
C TYR A 78 -6.76 -20.57 10.81
N ILE A 79 -7.92 -20.10 11.23
CA ILE A 79 -8.93 -19.47 10.38
C ILE A 79 -9.33 -18.14 11.03
N THR A 80 -9.22 -17.05 10.28
CA THR A 80 -9.60 -15.71 10.72
C THR A 80 -10.56 -15.04 9.73
N LEU A 81 -11.27 -14.01 10.17
CA LEU A 81 -12.04 -13.17 9.27
C LEU A 81 -11.10 -12.44 8.28
N ASP A 82 -11.53 -12.31 7.05
CA ASP A 82 -10.90 -11.43 6.07
C ASP A 82 -11.39 -9.99 6.33
N SER A 83 -10.61 -9.26 7.12
CA SER A 83 -10.93 -7.89 7.54
C SER A 83 -10.65 -6.88 6.43
N TYR A 84 -11.07 -5.62 6.64
CA TYR A 84 -10.86 -4.52 5.71
C TYR A 84 -9.58 -3.73 6.04
N ALA A 85 -8.89 -3.33 4.98
CA ALA A 85 -7.97 -2.20 5.01
C ALA A 85 -8.67 -0.96 4.44
N HIS A 86 -8.23 0.22 4.83
CA HIS A 86 -8.80 1.50 4.43
C HIS A 86 -7.73 2.43 3.87
N LEU A 87 -8.08 3.17 2.80
CA LEU A 87 -7.22 4.24 2.28
C LEU A 87 -7.12 5.38 3.29
N CYS A 88 -5.91 5.93 3.44
CA CYS A 88 -5.64 7.02 4.36
C CYS A 88 -5.78 8.38 3.69
N GLY A 89 -6.56 9.23 4.29
CA GLY A 89 -6.66 10.69 4.25
C GLY A 89 -6.49 11.46 2.96
N ASN A 90 -6.45 12.69 3.10
CA ASN A 90 -6.50 13.75 2.12
C ASN A 90 -5.13 14.47 1.97
N SER A 91 -4.71 14.93 0.94
CA SER A 91 -3.65 15.58 0.15
C SER A 91 -2.32 16.25 0.39
N ILE A 92 -1.15 16.29 -0.35
CA ILE A 92 0.07 17.09 -0.29
C ILE A 92 1.17 17.06 -1.36
N LEU A 93 1.75 18.05 -2.06
CA LEU A 93 3.08 18.04 -2.70
C LEU A 93 3.97 19.30 -2.61
N SER A 94 3.41 20.48 -2.61
CA SER A 94 4.22 21.71 -2.55
C SER A 94 5.06 21.89 -1.29
N SER A 95 4.89 21.01 -0.35
CA SER A 95 5.26 21.19 1.04
C SER A 95 6.53 20.46 1.49
N ASN A 96 7.10 19.56 0.68
CA ASN A 96 8.29 18.78 1.05
C ASN A 96 9.62 19.44 0.62
N GLY A 97 9.60 20.71 0.25
CA GLY A 97 10.81 21.42 -0.13
C GLY A 97 11.46 20.92 -1.43
N VAL A 98 10.74 20.16 -2.25
CA VAL A 98 11.20 19.78 -3.59
C VAL A 98 11.10 21.02 -4.47
N SER A 99 12.20 21.73 -4.60
CA SER A 99 12.27 22.92 -5.46
C SER A 99 12.20 22.51 -6.93
N PHE A 100 11.79 23.46 -7.80
CA PHE A 100 11.82 23.28 -9.26
C PHE A 100 13.24 23.12 -9.81
N GLN A 101 14.22 23.66 -9.11
CA GLN A 101 15.63 23.53 -9.40
C GLN A 101 16.22 22.50 -8.45
N THR A 102 16.35 21.26 -8.93
CA THR A 102 17.08 20.21 -8.23
C THR A 102 18.51 20.19 -8.73
N ASN A 103 19.48 20.05 -7.84
CA ASN A 103 20.90 19.94 -8.18
C ASN A 103 21.29 18.55 -8.68
N TYR A 104 20.29 17.69 -9.00
CA TYR A 104 20.50 16.32 -9.47
C TYR A 104 19.67 16.05 -10.73
N ASP A 105 20.20 15.20 -11.63
CA ASP A 105 19.54 14.80 -12.88
C ASP A 105 18.71 13.50 -12.76
N LEU A 106 18.56 12.96 -11.54
CA LEU A 106 17.83 11.74 -11.30
C LEU A 106 16.32 11.95 -11.49
N THR A 107 15.68 11.00 -12.13
CA THR A 107 14.26 11.08 -12.51
C THR A 107 13.47 9.79 -12.23
N GLY A 108 14.12 8.78 -11.64
CA GLY A 108 13.56 7.44 -11.43
C GLY A 108 13.56 6.58 -12.69
N LYS A 109 14.38 6.94 -13.71
CA LYS A 109 14.38 6.29 -15.02
C LYS A 109 14.63 4.80 -14.94
N GLY A 110 13.70 4.04 -15.51
CA GLY A 110 13.76 2.58 -15.58
C GLY A 110 13.40 1.86 -14.28
N ILE A 111 13.02 2.57 -13.20
CA ILE A 111 12.65 1.98 -11.92
C ILE A 111 11.12 1.82 -11.85
N GLY A 112 10.68 0.61 -11.50
CA GLY A 112 9.27 0.29 -11.27
C GLY A 112 8.84 0.47 -9.81
N VAL A 113 7.64 1.01 -9.63
CA VAL A 113 6.96 1.09 -8.34
C VAL A 113 5.67 0.30 -8.41
N GLY A 114 5.57 -0.78 -7.62
CA GLY A 114 4.33 -1.51 -7.43
C GLY A 114 3.43 -0.76 -6.44
N ILE A 115 2.19 -0.52 -6.80
CA ILE A 115 1.23 0.20 -5.95
C ILE A 115 0.00 -0.67 -5.75
N VAL A 116 -0.45 -0.82 -4.52
CA VAL A 116 -1.74 -1.45 -4.19
C VAL A 116 -2.68 -0.36 -3.70
N ASP A 117 -3.71 -0.04 -4.49
CA ASP A 117 -4.58 1.12 -4.23
C ASP A 117 -5.97 0.97 -4.90
N SER A 118 -6.69 2.07 -5.08
CA SER A 118 -8.03 2.13 -5.69
C SER A 118 -8.04 2.05 -7.22
N GLY A 119 -6.88 1.97 -7.85
CA GLY A 119 -6.73 1.98 -9.31
C GLY A 119 -5.89 3.15 -9.80
N VAL A 120 -5.87 3.34 -11.11
CA VAL A 120 -5.21 4.48 -11.76
C VAL A 120 -5.99 4.93 -12.98
N TYR A 121 -6.37 6.20 -12.99
CA TYR A 121 -6.98 6.84 -14.16
C TYR A 121 -5.89 7.09 -15.22
N PRO A 122 -6.14 6.84 -16.52
CA PRO A 122 -5.19 7.13 -17.59
C PRO A 122 -5.08 8.65 -17.85
N HIS A 123 -4.57 9.36 -16.83
CA HIS A 123 -4.38 10.82 -16.84
C HIS A 123 -3.27 11.23 -17.84
N GLY A 124 -3.42 12.41 -18.45
CA GLY A 124 -2.46 12.93 -19.42
C GLY A 124 -1.01 12.95 -18.93
N ASP A 125 -0.79 13.31 -17.67
CA ASP A 125 0.54 13.36 -17.04
C ASP A 125 1.15 11.97 -16.72
N LEU A 126 0.36 10.90 -16.79
CA LEU A 126 0.85 9.52 -16.68
C LEU A 126 1.05 8.87 -18.05
N LEU A 127 0.44 9.42 -19.10
CA LEU A 127 0.54 8.89 -20.46
C LEU A 127 1.55 9.66 -21.33
N ASN A 128 1.87 10.91 -20.97
CA ASN A 128 2.75 11.78 -21.76
C ASN A 128 3.94 12.29 -20.92
N PRO A 129 5.15 12.40 -21.50
CA PRO A 129 5.53 12.06 -22.89
C PRO A 129 5.64 10.56 -23.16
N SER A 130 5.64 9.74 -22.14
CA SER A 130 5.67 8.26 -22.21
C SER A 130 4.67 7.67 -21.25
N ASN A 131 4.07 6.54 -21.60
CA ASN A 131 3.14 5.84 -20.71
C ASN A 131 3.90 5.27 -19.48
N SER A 132 3.63 5.84 -18.31
CA SER A 132 4.18 5.39 -17.03
C SER A 132 3.39 4.22 -16.43
N ILE A 133 2.14 3.97 -16.86
CA ILE A 133 1.34 2.83 -16.40
C ILE A 133 1.75 1.60 -17.20
N LYS A 134 2.66 0.78 -16.66
CA LYS A 134 3.19 -0.40 -17.38
C LYS A 134 2.31 -1.63 -17.20
N LYS A 135 1.66 -1.76 -16.05
CA LYS A 135 0.74 -2.85 -15.78
C LYS A 135 -0.41 -2.34 -14.90
N PHE A 136 -1.58 -2.89 -15.13
CA PHE A 136 -2.77 -2.68 -14.30
C PHE A 136 -3.45 -4.02 -14.06
N VAL A 137 -3.82 -4.30 -12.83
CA VAL A 137 -4.57 -5.49 -12.43
C VAL A 137 -5.72 -5.05 -11.52
N ASP A 138 -6.91 -5.55 -11.76
CA ASP A 138 -8.13 -5.22 -11.01
C ASP A 138 -8.66 -6.46 -10.27
N PHE A 139 -8.53 -6.48 -8.94
CA PHE A 139 -9.08 -7.54 -8.10
C PHE A 139 -10.46 -7.21 -7.53
N VAL A 140 -11.00 -6.04 -7.86
CA VAL A 140 -12.32 -5.59 -7.39
C VAL A 140 -13.42 -5.91 -8.40
N ASN A 141 -13.25 -5.46 -9.65
CA ASN A 141 -14.25 -5.63 -10.71
C ASN A 141 -13.77 -6.50 -11.89
N ASN A 142 -12.50 -6.96 -11.84
CA ASN A 142 -11.86 -7.78 -12.88
C ASN A 142 -11.84 -7.12 -14.28
N LEU A 143 -11.71 -5.78 -14.34
CA LEU A 143 -11.57 -5.05 -15.60
C LEU A 143 -10.11 -5.08 -16.08
N ASN A 144 -9.92 -5.09 -17.41
CA ASN A 144 -8.59 -5.25 -18.01
C ASN A 144 -7.84 -3.92 -18.21
N TYR A 145 -8.56 -2.80 -18.23
CA TYR A 145 -7.97 -1.50 -18.56
C TYR A 145 -7.99 -0.56 -17.36
N PRO A 146 -6.98 0.34 -17.25
CA PRO A 146 -6.84 1.24 -16.13
C PRO A 146 -8.03 2.18 -15.94
N TYR A 147 -8.48 2.31 -14.70
CA TYR A 147 -9.45 3.27 -14.21
C TYR A 147 -9.29 3.45 -12.71
N ASP A 148 -9.91 4.49 -12.14
CA ASP A 148 -9.89 4.74 -10.71
C ASP A 148 -11.20 5.44 -10.30
N ASP A 149 -12.11 4.68 -9.72
CA ASP A 149 -13.42 5.12 -9.29
C ASP A 149 -13.46 5.73 -7.87
N ASN A 150 -12.28 5.87 -7.25
CA ASN A 150 -12.08 6.57 -5.97
C ASN A 150 -11.22 7.84 -6.15
N GLY A 151 -10.12 7.73 -6.90
CA GLY A 151 -9.18 8.80 -7.20
C GLY A 151 -7.88 8.77 -6.40
N HIS A 152 -7.83 8.02 -5.29
CA HIS A 152 -6.65 7.98 -4.42
C HIS A 152 -5.42 7.38 -5.12
N GLY A 153 -5.56 6.25 -5.80
CA GLY A 153 -4.42 5.61 -6.49
C GLY A 153 -3.87 6.45 -7.64
N THR A 154 -4.74 7.18 -8.37
CA THR A 154 -4.32 8.15 -9.39
C THR A 154 -3.52 9.28 -8.78
N PHE A 155 -4.00 9.79 -7.64
CA PHE A 155 -3.32 10.84 -6.89
C PHE A 155 -1.92 10.39 -6.44
N MET A 156 -1.81 9.20 -5.83
CA MET A 156 -0.53 8.61 -5.40
C MET A 156 0.41 8.39 -6.59
N SER A 157 -0.11 7.90 -7.71
CA SER A 157 0.66 7.72 -8.95
C SER A 157 1.23 9.04 -9.45
N GLY A 158 0.45 10.12 -9.39
CA GLY A 158 0.89 11.47 -9.73
C GLY A 158 2.04 11.97 -8.86
N LEU A 159 1.99 11.72 -7.54
CA LEU A 159 3.07 12.05 -6.61
C LEU A 159 4.36 11.32 -6.93
N ILE A 160 4.28 10.07 -7.34
CA ILE A 160 5.44 9.25 -7.67
C ILE A 160 6.02 9.64 -9.03
N CYS A 161 5.21 9.58 -10.10
CA CYS A 161 5.71 9.62 -11.47
C CYS A 161 4.96 10.53 -12.44
N GLY A 162 4.06 11.41 -11.96
CA GLY A 162 3.41 12.38 -12.83
C GLY A 162 4.40 13.26 -13.58
N SER A 163 4.24 13.42 -14.90
CA SER A 163 5.17 14.23 -15.71
C SER A 163 5.03 15.74 -15.43
N GLY A 164 3.89 16.18 -14.92
CA GLY A 164 3.57 17.59 -14.73
C GLY A 164 3.30 18.35 -16.05
N SER A 165 3.09 17.64 -17.15
CA SER A 165 2.88 18.25 -18.48
C SER A 165 1.71 19.22 -18.49
N GLY A 166 0.61 18.87 -17.83
CA GLY A 166 -0.57 19.72 -17.72
C GLY A 166 -0.37 21.00 -16.89
N SER A 167 0.66 21.04 -16.04
CA SER A 167 0.98 22.18 -15.15
C SER A 167 2.30 22.88 -15.50
N LYS A 168 2.86 22.64 -16.68
CA LYS A 168 4.20 23.15 -17.07
C LYS A 168 5.30 22.77 -16.06
N GLY A 169 5.18 21.59 -15.47
CA GLY A 169 6.12 21.04 -14.49
C GLY A 169 5.86 21.43 -13.03
N MET A 170 4.86 22.26 -12.74
CA MET A 170 4.54 22.72 -11.38
C MET A 170 4.18 21.54 -10.46
N TYR A 171 3.37 20.61 -10.92
CA TYR A 171 2.87 19.45 -10.15
C TYR A 171 3.46 18.15 -10.67
N LYS A 172 4.74 18.16 -11.05
CA LYS A 172 5.46 16.94 -11.44
C LYS A 172 5.66 16.02 -10.22
N GLY A 173 5.64 14.73 -10.44
CA GLY A 173 6.01 13.72 -9.46
C GLY A 173 7.51 13.74 -9.14
N VAL A 174 7.87 13.11 -8.04
CA VAL A 174 9.26 13.05 -7.55
C VAL A 174 10.17 12.32 -8.54
N ALA A 175 9.71 11.20 -9.09
CA ALA A 175 10.43 10.31 -10.00
C ALA A 175 9.70 10.22 -11.35
N LYS A 176 9.61 11.34 -12.06
CA LYS A 176 8.77 11.54 -13.27
C LYS A 176 9.02 10.55 -14.42
N ASN A 177 10.16 9.88 -14.45
CA ASN A 177 10.51 8.87 -15.45
C ASN A 177 10.53 7.44 -14.89
N SER A 178 10.07 7.25 -13.65
CA SER A 178 9.73 5.92 -13.14
C SER A 178 8.41 5.44 -13.75
N HIS A 179 8.11 4.17 -13.56
CA HIS A 179 6.85 3.60 -14.01
C HIS A 179 6.14 2.87 -12.87
N ILE A 180 4.85 2.67 -13.05
CA ILE A 180 4.00 2.03 -12.05
C ILE A 180 3.42 0.71 -12.57
N TYR A 181 3.31 -0.23 -11.64
CA TYR A 181 2.48 -1.40 -11.72
C TYR A 181 1.37 -1.24 -10.67
N MET A 182 0.18 -0.90 -11.11
CA MET A 182 -0.96 -0.66 -10.24
C MET A 182 -1.79 -1.93 -10.07
N ILE A 183 -2.05 -2.31 -8.82
CA ILE A 183 -3.07 -3.30 -8.48
C ILE A 183 -4.21 -2.58 -7.76
N LYS A 184 -5.40 -2.63 -8.38
CA LYS A 184 -6.63 -2.16 -7.75
C LYS A 184 -7.16 -3.24 -6.81
N ALA A 185 -7.00 -3.00 -5.51
CA ALA A 185 -7.51 -3.85 -4.42
C ALA A 185 -8.52 -3.12 -3.53
N PHE A 186 -8.77 -1.83 -3.79
CA PHE A 186 -9.72 -1.00 -3.07
C PHE A 186 -10.87 -0.56 -3.97
N ASP A 187 -12.08 -0.61 -3.42
CA ASP A 187 -13.30 -0.19 -4.09
C ASP A 187 -13.44 1.35 -4.14
N LYS A 188 -14.54 1.82 -4.75
CA LYS A 188 -14.86 3.25 -4.85
C LYS A 188 -15.05 3.95 -3.50
N LEU A 189 -15.26 3.22 -2.42
CA LEU A 189 -15.40 3.75 -1.06
C LEU A 189 -14.07 3.72 -0.29
N GLY A 190 -12.99 3.26 -0.91
CA GLY A 190 -11.67 3.12 -0.29
C GLY A 190 -11.58 1.94 0.67
N LYS A 191 -12.33 0.86 0.44
CA LYS A 191 -12.30 -0.38 1.21
C LYS A 191 -11.70 -1.50 0.39
N GLY A 192 -10.74 -2.23 0.97
CA GLY A 192 -10.11 -3.40 0.36
C GLY A 192 -10.01 -4.55 1.35
N PHE A 193 -10.23 -5.77 0.89
CA PHE A 193 -10.06 -6.95 1.72
C PHE A 193 -8.58 -7.28 1.91
N ILE A 194 -8.22 -7.72 3.12
CA ILE A 194 -6.85 -8.13 3.45
C ILE A 194 -6.37 -9.27 2.52
N SER A 195 -7.25 -10.20 2.16
CA SER A 195 -6.92 -11.28 1.22
C SER A 195 -6.47 -10.77 -0.15
N ASP A 196 -7.19 -9.76 -0.69
CA ASP A 196 -6.84 -9.17 -1.98
C ASP A 196 -5.52 -8.40 -1.90
N ILE A 197 -5.25 -7.77 -0.75
CA ILE A 197 -3.99 -7.07 -0.49
C ILE A 197 -2.81 -8.04 -0.35
N LEU A 198 -2.97 -9.15 0.38
CA LEU A 198 -1.94 -10.19 0.49
C LEU A 198 -1.62 -10.79 -0.88
N PHE A 199 -2.65 -11.07 -1.69
CA PHE A 199 -2.48 -11.58 -3.04
C PHE A 199 -1.85 -10.54 -3.98
N SER A 200 -2.18 -9.26 -3.81
CA SER A 200 -1.54 -8.16 -4.53
C SER A 200 -0.05 -8.08 -4.24
N LEU A 201 0.33 -8.19 -2.96
CA LEU A 201 1.73 -8.21 -2.55
C LEU A 201 2.49 -9.37 -3.18
N GLU A 202 1.95 -10.58 -3.10
CA GLU A 202 2.55 -11.75 -3.73
C GLU A 202 2.72 -11.58 -5.24
N THR A 203 1.71 -11.06 -5.92
CA THR A 203 1.75 -10.76 -7.35
C THR A 203 2.88 -9.79 -7.69
N LEU A 204 2.97 -8.65 -6.99
CA LEU A 204 4.03 -7.65 -7.20
C LEU A 204 5.42 -8.23 -6.94
N ILE A 205 5.58 -9.05 -5.91
CA ILE A 205 6.85 -9.70 -5.56
C ILE A 205 7.26 -10.70 -6.64
N ASN A 206 6.33 -11.48 -7.15
CA ASN A 206 6.61 -12.49 -8.16
C ASN A 206 6.94 -11.89 -9.53
N GLU A 207 6.23 -10.84 -9.94
CA GLU A 207 6.43 -10.15 -11.22
C GLU A 207 7.46 -9.01 -11.13
N SER A 208 8.14 -8.84 -9.98
CA SER A 208 9.05 -7.71 -9.76
C SER A 208 10.20 -7.64 -10.75
N CYS A 209 10.74 -8.77 -11.19
CA CYS A 209 11.81 -8.81 -12.18
C CYS A 209 11.34 -8.37 -13.57
N ASP A 210 10.15 -8.80 -13.99
CA ASP A 210 9.60 -8.53 -15.32
C ASP A 210 9.34 -7.03 -15.55
N PHE A 211 8.96 -6.34 -14.48
CA PHE A 211 8.66 -4.91 -14.48
C PHE A 211 9.71 -4.06 -13.77
N ASN A 212 10.89 -4.62 -13.47
CA ASN A 212 11.94 -3.95 -12.70
C ASN A 212 11.42 -3.17 -11.49
N ILE A 213 10.48 -3.76 -10.76
CA ILE A 213 9.96 -3.20 -9.52
C ILE A 213 11.06 -3.25 -8.47
N LYS A 214 11.29 -2.13 -7.80
CA LYS A 214 12.22 -1.98 -6.67
C LYS A 214 11.51 -1.50 -5.41
N ILE A 215 10.35 -0.89 -5.55
CA ILE A 215 9.57 -0.32 -4.46
C ILE A 215 8.15 -0.88 -4.51
N ILE A 216 7.63 -1.27 -3.35
CA ILE A 216 6.20 -1.56 -3.14
C ILE A 216 5.65 -0.45 -2.24
N CYS A 217 4.77 0.36 -2.79
CA CYS A 217 4.07 1.42 -2.10
C CYS A 217 2.67 0.92 -1.69
N LEU A 218 2.40 0.90 -0.39
CA LEU A 218 1.12 0.51 0.19
C LEU A 218 0.52 1.74 0.90
N PRO A 219 -0.08 2.71 0.18
CA PRO A 219 -0.43 4.01 0.74
C PRO A 219 -1.77 3.98 1.48
N PHE A 220 -1.98 2.97 2.30
CA PHE A 220 -3.18 2.73 3.10
C PHE A 220 -2.82 2.28 4.51
N GLU A 221 -3.78 2.33 5.42
CA GLU A 221 -3.63 1.77 6.76
C GLU A 221 -4.46 0.50 6.94
N THR A 222 -3.99 -0.38 7.80
CA THR A 222 -4.78 -1.47 8.35
C THR A 222 -5.03 -1.16 9.82
N LEU A 223 -6.28 -1.29 10.26
CA LEU A 223 -6.63 -1.16 11.68
C LEU A 223 -6.44 -2.48 12.43
N GLU A 224 -5.90 -3.46 11.74
CA GLU A 224 -5.71 -4.82 12.21
C GLU A 224 -4.83 -4.87 13.45
N THR A 225 -5.29 -5.57 14.46
CA THR A 225 -4.56 -5.84 15.71
C THR A 225 -4.26 -7.33 15.90
N ASP A 226 -4.82 -8.20 15.05
CA ASP A 226 -4.51 -9.63 15.06
C ASP A 226 -3.05 -9.87 14.68
N GLU A 227 -2.26 -10.33 15.63
CA GLU A 227 -0.84 -10.62 15.44
C GLU A 227 -0.62 -11.71 14.37
N PHE A 228 -1.58 -12.59 14.16
CA PHE A 228 -1.51 -13.59 13.09
C PHE A 228 -1.56 -12.93 11.71
N VAL A 229 -2.55 -12.06 11.43
CA VAL A 229 -2.66 -11.34 10.16
C VAL A 229 -1.42 -10.48 9.92
N LEU A 230 -0.94 -9.77 10.94
CA LEU A 230 0.30 -9.00 10.85
C LEU A 230 1.51 -9.87 10.54
N SER A 231 1.54 -11.12 11.03
CA SER A 231 2.61 -12.08 10.70
C SER A 231 2.63 -12.48 9.22
N LEU A 232 1.46 -12.54 8.56
CA LEU A 232 1.36 -12.82 7.12
C LEU A 232 1.98 -11.67 6.31
N PHE A 233 1.64 -10.43 6.64
CA PHE A 233 2.27 -9.25 6.03
C PHE A 233 3.78 -9.26 6.26
N SER A 234 4.22 -9.52 7.50
CA SER A 234 5.65 -9.58 7.81
C SER A 234 6.40 -10.61 6.96
N LYS A 235 5.84 -11.81 6.76
CA LYS A 235 6.44 -12.83 5.90
C LYS A 235 6.56 -12.37 4.44
N LEU A 236 5.53 -11.71 3.89
CA LEU A 236 5.57 -11.16 2.53
C LEU A 236 6.55 -9.99 2.42
N PHE A 237 6.67 -9.15 3.44
CA PHE A 237 7.67 -8.08 3.47
C PHE A 237 9.09 -8.63 3.52
N ASP A 238 9.34 -9.69 4.31
CA ASP A 238 10.63 -10.38 4.33
C ASP A 238 10.96 -11.01 2.98
N LEU A 239 9.96 -11.61 2.31
CA LEU A 239 10.11 -12.13 0.96
C LEU A 239 10.43 -11.02 -0.04
N ALA A 240 9.74 -9.87 0.02
CA ALA A 240 10.03 -8.71 -0.80
C ALA A 240 11.48 -8.24 -0.60
N ILE A 241 11.91 -8.08 0.65
CA ILE A 241 13.28 -7.68 0.99
C ILE A 241 14.31 -8.69 0.46
N SER A 242 14.04 -9.99 0.55
CA SER A 242 14.93 -11.03 0.03
C SER A 242 15.12 -10.96 -1.49
N LYS A 243 14.13 -10.40 -2.21
CA LYS A 243 14.18 -10.12 -3.65
C LYS A 243 14.72 -8.70 -3.98
N GLY A 244 15.23 -7.97 -2.99
CA GLY A 244 15.79 -6.62 -3.16
C GLY A 244 14.75 -5.52 -3.34
N LEU A 245 13.53 -5.73 -2.83
CA LEU A 245 12.45 -4.75 -2.84
C LEU A 245 12.39 -4.00 -1.51
N VAL A 246 11.85 -2.78 -1.54
CA VAL A 246 11.56 -1.96 -0.37
C VAL A 246 10.06 -1.75 -0.25
N VAL A 247 9.50 -2.04 0.93
CA VAL A 247 8.08 -1.81 1.22
C VAL A 247 7.92 -0.52 2.01
N ILE A 248 7.02 0.36 1.56
CA ILE A 248 6.77 1.67 2.14
C ILE A 248 5.30 1.78 2.49
N VAL A 249 5.03 2.21 3.73
CA VAL A 249 3.69 2.33 4.29
C VAL A 249 3.51 3.65 5.03
N PRO A 250 2.30 4.24 5.08
CA PRO A 250 2.03 5.39 5.92
C PRO A 250 1.94 4.99 7.40
N SER A 251 2.10 5.96 8.30
CA SER A 251 1.90 5.72 9.74
C SER A 251 0.42 5.52 10.13
N GLY A 252 -0.51 5.94 9.26
CA GLY A 252 -1.94 5.90 9.52
C GLY A 252 -2.51 7.23 10.01
N SER A 253 -3.82 7.22 10.32
CA SER A 253 -4.62 8.41 10.63
C SER A 253 -5.29 8.37 12.02
N ASN A 254 -4.66 7.71 13.00
CA ASN A 254 -5.22 7.49 14.35
C ASN A 254 -4.82 8.60 15.35
N LYS A 255 -4.67 9.84 14.89
CA LYS A 255 -4.22 11.03 15.62
C LYS A 255 -2.74 10.98 16.06
N SER A 256 -2.14 12.15 16.28
CA SER A 256 -0.76 12.32 16.74
C SER A 256 -0.59 12.07 18.25
N ILE A 257 -1.18 10.98 18.73
CA ILE A 257 -1.11 10.55 20.14
C ILE A 257 -0.06 9.44 20.25
N LYS A 258 0.69 9.45 21.35
CA LYS A 258 1.70 8.42 21.64
C LYS A 258 1.08 7.01 21.58
N ASN A 259 1.75 6.08 20.88
CA ASN A 259 1.31 4.70 20.66
C ASN A 259 0.01 4.57 19.82
N SER A 260 -0.30 5.52 18.96
CA SER A 260 -1.47 5.46 18.08
C SER A 260 -1.22 4.69 16.78
N ILE A 261 0.03 4.39 16.44
CA ILE A 261 0.40 3.62 15.25
C ILE A 261 -0.13 2.19 15.33
N ARG A 262 -0.69 1.66 14.22
CA ARG A 262 -1.37 0.37 14.18
C ARG A 262 -1.07 -0.38 12.87
N GLY A 263 -1.54 -1.62 12.81
CA GLY A 263 -1.52 -2.45 11.61
C GLY A 263 -0.13 -2.66 11.04
N ILE A 264 -0.04 -2.72 9.72
CA ILE A 264 1.21 -2.96 8.99
C ILE A 264 2.29 -1.90 9.26
N ALA A 265 1.89 -0.70 9.67
CA ALA A 265 2.82 0.38 10.00
C ALA A 265 3.69 0.07 11.23
N THR A 266 3.31 -0.91 12.05
CA THR A 266 4.07 -1.35 13.24
C THR A 266 5.21 -2.31 12.91
N LEU A 267 5.23 -2.89 11.69
CA LEU A 267 6.20 -3.90 11.29
C LEU A 267 7.60 -3.31 11.11
N SER A 268 8.64 -4.09 11.47
CA SER A 268 10.04 -3.65 11.41
C SER A 268 10.64 -3.69 10.01
N ASN A 269 10.08 -4.52 9.15
CA ASN A 269 10.55 -4.81 7.79
C ASN A 269 9.84 -3.99 6.70
N CYS A 270 9.38 -2.80 7.05
CA CYS A 270 8.91 -1.76 6.13
C CYS A 270 9.37 -0.38 6.58
N ILE A 271 9.37 0.57 5.66
CA ILE A 271 9.59 1.98 5.94
C ILE A 271 8.25 2.64 6.23
N THR A 272 8.06 3.08 7.47
CA THR A 272 6.82 3.74 7.90
C THR A 272 7.01 5.25 7.87
N VAL A 273 6.14 5.96 7.15
CA VAL A 273 6.22 7.40 6.93
C VAL A 273 5.07 8.09 7.66
N GLY A 274 5.40 8.95 8.60
CA GLY A 274 4.45 9.85 9.26
C GLY A 274 4.24 11.16 8.50
N GLY A 275 3.39 12.02 9.02
CA GLY A 275 3.00 13.26 8.37
C GLY A 275 3.24 14.52 9.22
N TYR A 276 3.68 15.60 8.58
CA TYR A 276 3.70 16.93 9.16
C TYR A 276 3.04 17.95 8.24
N ASP A 277 2.54 19.03 8.82
CA ASP A 277 2.01 20.17 8.10
C ASP A 277 3.11 21.22 7.93
N SER A 278 3.32 21.64 6.69
CA SER A 278 4.33 22.64 6.30
C SER A 278 3.71 23.90 5.71
N THR A 279 2.39 24.09 5.78
CA THR A 279 1.68 25.17 5.10
C THR A 279 2.07 26.56 5.61
N PHE A 280 2.35 26.71 6.90
CA PHE A 280 2.78 27.98 7.50
C PHE A 280 4.08 27.81 8.30
N SER A 281 4.01 27.19 9.46
CA SER A 281 5.14 26.78 10.28
C SER A 281 5.09 25.27 10.46
N PRO A 282 6.24 24.56 10.42
CA PRO A 282 6.23 23.12 10.56
C PRO A 282 5.56 22.69 11.88
N LYS A 283 4.49 21.89 11.77
CA LYS A 283 3.81 21.25 12.91
C LYS A 283 3.45 19.82 12.54
N ILE A 284 3.34 18.93 13.52
CA ILE A 284 2.89 17.56 13.26
C ILE A 284 1.46 17.61 12.73
N TYR A 285 1.19 16.81 11.70
CA TYR A 285 -0.17 16.63 11.21
C TYR A 285 -1.03 15.96 12.27
N GLU A 286 -2.13 16.59 12.64
CA GLU A 286 -2.98 16.21 13.77
C GLU A 286 -3.40 14.74 13.75
N TYR A 287 -3.63 14.18 12.56
CA TYR A 287 -4.07 12.79 12.40
C TYR A 287 -2.90 11.82 12.14
N SER A 288 -1.66 12.28 11.97
CA SER A 288 -0.52 11.37 11.79
C SER A 288 -0.35 10.46 12.99
N SER A 289 -0.50 9.15 12.79
CA SER A 289 -0.26 8.18 13.86
C SER A 289 1.19 8.17 14.31
N CYS A 290 1.41 8.03 15.61
CA CYS A 290 2.71 8.18 16.27
C CYS A 290 3.07 6.92 17.07
N GLY A 291 4.39 6.69 17.18
CA GLY A 291 4.95 5.63 18.00
C GLY A 291 5.12 6.01 19.48
N PRO A 292 6.08 5.36 20.15
CA PRO A 292 6.80 4.18 19.67
C PRO A 292 5.88 2.96 19.62
N PHE A 293 6.27 1.93 18.87
CA PHE A 293 5.61 0.64 18.93
C PHE A 293 6.54 -0.41 19.56
N LYS A 294 6.15 -0.94 20.71
CA LYS A 294 7.04 -1.79 21.53
C LYS A 294 8.39 -1.07 21.76
N LYS A 295 9.51 -1.64 21.29
CA LYS A 295 10.86 -1.03 21.38
C LYS A 295 11.35 -0.40 20.06
N GLN A 296 10.47 -0.22 19.07
CA GLN A 296 10.83 0.29 17.76
C GLN A 296 10.48 1.77 17.62
N ASP A 297 11.43 2.52 17.05
CA ASP A 297 11.20 3.90 16.64
C ASP A 297 10.33 3.93 15.37
N LYS A 298 9.06 4.20 15.52
CA LYS A 298 8.07 4.41 14.47
C LYS A 298 7.34 5.75 14.69
N PRO A 299 6.98 6.49 13.63
CA PRO A 299 7.38 6.26 12.24
C PRO A 299 8.89 6.31 12.08
N ASN A 300 9.44 5.83 10.92
CA ASN A 300 10.88 5.91 10.66
C ASN A 300 11.32 7.35 10.35
N LEU A 301 10.46 8.09 9.66
CA LEU A 301 10.63 9.50 9.27
C LEU A 301 9.26 10.11 8.99
N ILE A 302 9.21 11.41 8.77
CA ILE A 302 8.01 12.15 8.38
C ILE A 302 8.22 12.83 7.03
N SER A 303 7.11 13.02 6.34
CA SER A 303 7.03 13.81 5.12
C SER A 303 5.92 14.83 5.27
N ALA A 304 6.07 15.97 4.59
CA ALA A 304 4.97 16.91 4.55
C ALA A 304 3.71 16.21 4.05
N CYS A 305 2.56 16.52 4.57
CA CYS A 305 1.31 15.78 4.45
C CYS A 305 -0.01 16.61 4.58
N VAL A 306 0.00 17.95 4.31
CA VAL A 306 -1.20 18.81 4.34
C VAL A 306 -1.27 19.69 3.10
N ASP A 307 -2.42 19.67 2.38
CA ASP A 307 -2.72 20.46 1.18
C ASP A 307 -1.75 20.23 -0.01
N ILE A 308 -1.42 18.99 -0.37
CA ILE A 308 -0.62 18.68 -1.56
C ILE A 308 -1.50 18.65 -2.79
N CYS A 309 -0.92 19.00 -3.91
CA CYS A 309 -1.56 18.98 -5.22
C CYS A 309 -1.02 17.82 -6.06
N SER A 310 -1.90 17.02 -6.64
CA SER A 310 -1.57 15.94 -7.58
C SER A 310 -2.73 15.68 -8.53
N LEU A 311 -2.63 14.60 -9.31
CA LEU A 311 -3.54 14.27 -10.38
C LEU A 311 -4.95 13.95 -9.86
N ILE A 312 -5.95 14.43 -10.58
CA ILE A 312 -7.35 14.07 -10.37
C ILE A 312 -7.74 12.85 -11.21
N SER A 313 -8.66 12.05 -10.73
CA SER A 313 -9.35 11.00 -11.49
C SER A 313 -10.75 11.47 -11.89
N ASP A 314 -11.22 11.05 -13.07
CA ASP A 314 -12.67 11.00 -13.31
C ASP A 314 -13.21 9.71 -12.69
N THR A 315 -13.75 9.82 -11.48
CA THR A 315 -14.28 8.69 -10.70
C THR A 315 -15.53 8.04 -11.30
N LYS A 316 -16.10 8.64 -12.37
CA LYS A 316 -17.23 8.08 -13.13
C LYS A 316 -16.78 7.34 -14.38
N PHE A 317 -15.51 7.45 -14.75
CA PHE A 317 -14.97 6.78 -15.93
C PHE A 317 -14.94 5.26 -15.72
N ILE A 318 -15.51 4.55 -16.69
CA ILE A 318 -15.46 3.09 -16.79
C ILE A 318 -14.53 2.74 -17.96
N SER A 319 -13.50 1.94 -17.72
CA SER A 319 -12.44 1.68 -18.70
C SER A 319 -12.83 0.69 -19.80
N GLU A 320 -13.91 -0.08 -19.59
CA GLU A 320 -14.42 -1.04 -20.59
C GLU A 320 -15.91 -1.29 -20.44
N LYS A 321 -16.54 -1.71 -21.54
CA LYS A 321 -17.92 -2.18 -21.57
C LYS A 321 -18.01 -3.41 -22.47
N ASN A 322 -18.54 -4.51 -21.95
CA ASN A 322 -18.64 -5.79 -22.66
C ASN A 322 -17.28 -6.24 -23.25
N GLY A 323 -16.18 -6.09 -22.52
CA GLY A 323 -14.84 -6.44 -22.97
C GLY A 323 -14.20 -5.46 -23.96
N VAL A 324 -14.91 -4.42 -24.38
CA VAL A 324 -14.39 -3.39 -25.29
C VAL A 324 -13.84 -2.22 -24.51
N LYS A 325 -12.57 -1.88 -24.77
CA LYS A 325 -11.89 -0.75 -24.15
C LYS A 325 -12.60 0.58 -24.47
N LEU A 326 -12.80 1.38 -23.42
CA LEU A 326 -13.24 2.76 -23.53
C LEU A 326 -12.06 3.72 -23.29
N TYR A 327 -12.13 4.88 -23.88
CA TYR A 327 -11.12 5.93 -23.71
C TYR A 327 -11.63 6.99 -22.74
N PRO A 328 -10.77 7.53 -21.87
CA PRO A 328 -11.17 8.53 -20.90
C PRO A 328 -11.64 9.82 -21.60
N PRO A 329 -12.70 10.46 -21.07
CA PRO A 329 -13.11 11.76 -21.56
C PRO A 329 -12.06 12.82 -21.22
N HIS A 330 -12.13 13.95 -21.92
CA HIS A 330 -11.32 15.11 -21.59
C HIS A 330 -11.79 15.69 -20.25
N ILE A 331 -10.87 15.79 -19.27
CA ILE A 331 -11.12 16.45 -17.98
C ILE A 331 -10.56 17.87 -18.02
N THR A 332 -11.32 18.84 -17.54
CA THR A 332 -10.93 20.26 -17.52
C THR A 332 -9.99 20.60 -16.36
N ASN A 333 -10.30 20.08 -15.18
CA ASN A 333 -9.44 20.20 -14.01
C ASN A 333 -8.52 18.99 -13.93
N LEU A 334 -7.22 19.23 -14.09
CA LEU A 334 -6.21 18.15 -14.13
C LEU A 334 -5.68 17.79 -12.76
N TYR A 335 -5.87 18.64 -11.76
CA TYR A 335 -5.25 18.49 -10.44
C TYR A 335 -6.28 18.74 -9.34
N THR A 336 -6.01 18.13 -8.22
CA THR A 336 -6.79 18.30 -6.99
C THR A 336 -5.86 18.37 -5.79
N THR A 337 -6.39 18.76 -4.68
CA THR A 337 -5.65 18.78 -3.41
C THR A 337 -6.17 17.71 -2.46
N TYR A 338 -5.29 17.19 -1.59
CA TYR A 338 -5.59 16.07 -0.71
C TYR A 338 -4.74 16.12 0.61
N THR A 339 -5.09 15.68 1.91
CA THR A 339 -4.31 15.65 3.21
C THR A 339 -4.23 14.28 3.90
N GLY A 340 -3.06 13.65 4.01
CA GLY A 340 -2.89 12.34 4.69
C GLY A 340 -1.52 11.70 4.55
N THR A 341 -1.21 10.84 5.50
CA THR A 341 0.09 10.18 5.60
C THR A 341 0.43 9.27 4.40
N SER A 342 -0.59 8.80 3.65
CA SER A 342 -0.38 8.03 2.42
C SER A 342 0.44 8.77 1.37
N CYS A 343 0.31 10.10 1.30
CA CYS A 343 1.11 10.90 0.36
C CYS A 343 2.57 10.95 0.75
N GLY A 344 2.86 10.92 2.06
CA GLY A 344 4.21 10.74 2.55
C GLY A 344 4.82 9.42 2.06
N ALA A 345 4.05 8.33 2.12
CA ALA A 345 4.50 7.04 1.59
C ALA A 345 4.77 7.09 0.08
N ALA A 346 3.88 7.73 -0.70
CA ALA A 346 4.08 7.93 -2.14
C ALA A 346 5.31 8.81 -2.43
N PHE A 347 5.49 9.91 -1.69
CA PHE A 347 6.66 10.80 -1.81
C PHE A 347 7.96 10.03 -1.56
N ILE A 348 8.05 9.28 -0.47
CA ILE A 348 9.24 8.48 -0.13
C ILE A 348 9.46 7.35 -1.15
N SER A 349 8.39 6.80 -1.72
CA SER A 349 8.49 5.83 -2.82
C SER A 349 9.16 6.44 -4.05
N GLY A 350 8.82 7.67 -4.41
CA GLY A 350 9.48 8.42 -5.46
C GLY A 350 10.97 8.69 -5.14
N ILE A 351 11.28 9.08 -3.90
CA ILE A 351 12.68 9.26 -3.45
C ILE A 351 13.47 7.96 -3.57
N CYS A 352 12.90 6.83 -3.14
CA CYS A 352 13.56 5.53 -3.29
C CYS A 352 13.80 5.17 -4.76
N ALA A 353 12.91 5.56 -5.69
CA ALA A 353 13.13 5.35 -7.11
C ALA A 353 14.33 6.15 -7.63
N LEU A 354 14.58 7.38 -7.15
CA LEU A 354 15.77 8.15 -7.45
C LEU A 354 17.03 7.47 -6.90
N LEU A 355 16.99 6.95 -5.67
CA LEU A 355 18.11 6.22 -5.07
C LEU A 355 18.46 4.96 -5.85
N TYR A 356 17.46 4.19 -6.30
CA TYR A 356 17.69 3.00 -7.12
C TYR A 356 18.15 3.30 -8.54
N GLU A 357 17.76 4.45 -9.13
CA GLU A 357 18.35 4.92 -10.39
C GLU A 357 19.83 5.19 -10.23
N ASN A 358 20.23 5.84 -9.13
CA ASN A 358 21.63 6.13 -8.82
C ASN A 358 22.45 4.86 -8.49
N ASN A 359 21.89 3.95 -7.71
CA ASN A 359 22.54 2.69 -7.34
C ASN A 359 21.54 1.54 -7.22
N LYS A 360 21.51 0.65 -8.22
CA LYS A 360 20.59 -0.48 -8.32
C LYS A 360 20.84 -1.59 -7.28
N ASN A 361 22.01 -1.60 -6.62
CA ASN A 361 22.43 -2.64 -5.70
C ASN A 361 22.07 -2.35 -4.23
N LEU A 362 21.43 -1.23 -3.95
CA LEU A 362 20.99 -0.89 -2.59
C LEU A 362 20.01 -1.94 -2.06
N CYS A 363 20.24 -2.39 -0.83
CA CYS A 363 19.30 -3.24 -0.12
C CYS A 363 18.38 -2.41 0.81
N PHE A 364 17.39 -3.06 1.39
CA PHE A 364 16.45 -2.41 2.33
C PHE A 364 17.17 -1.65 3.47
N LYS A 365 18.22 -2.26 4.04
CA LYS A 365 18.98 -1.65 5.14
C LYS A 365 19.72 -0.39 4.68
N ASP A 366 20.28 -0.41 3.47
CA ASP A 366 20.98 0.75 2.90
C ASP A 366 20.01 1.90 2.66
N ILE A 367 18.86 1.62 2.03
CA ILE A 367 17.81 2.63 1.81
C ILE A 367 17.35 3.24 3.13
N LEU A 368 17.03 2.39 4.13
CA LEU A 368 16.59 2.88 5.43
C LEU A 368 17.67 3.72 6.14
N ALA A 369 18.95 3.33 6.04
CA ALA A 369 20.07 4.07 6.61
C ALA A 369 20.26 5.42 5.91
N LEU A 370 20.26 5.45 4.57
CA LEU A 370 20.37 6.66 3.77
C LEU A 370 19.26 7.66 4.11
N LEU A 371 18.00 7.20 4.15
CA LEU A 371 16.87 8.03 4.53
C LEU A 371 17.02 8.62 5.95
N LYS A 372 17.48 7.82 6.91
CA LYS A 372 17.66 8.27 8.29
C LYS A 372 18.81 9.27 8.44
N VAL A 373 19.96 9.01 7.82
CA VAL A 373 21.15 9.84 7.97
C VAL A 373 20.99 11.20 7.26
N SER A 374 20.26 11.21 6.15
CA SER A 374 19.98 12.46 5.41
C SER A 374 18.80 13.27 5.97
N SER A 375 18.12 12.77 6.99
CA SER A 375 16.99 13.50 7.59
C SER A 375 17.43 14.54 8.61
N ASN A 376 16.67 15.63 8.68
CA ASN A 376 16.81 16.70 9.70
C ASN A 376 15.69 16.59 10.72
N LEU A 377 16.02 16.61 12.00
CA LEU A 377 15.03 16.67 13.06
C LEU A 377 14.37 18.06 13.10
N LEU A 378 13.06 18.06 13.27
CA LEU A 378 12.29 19.23 13.64
C LEU A 378 12.16 19.31 15.18
N ASN A 379 11.61 20.41 15.69
CA ASN A 379 11.39 20.57 17.13
C ASN A 379 10.14 19.79 17.60
N PHE A 380 10.14 18.46 17.34
CA PHE A 380 9.09 17.54 17.76
C PHE A 380 9.67 16.35 18.53
N PRO A 381 8.87 15.70 19.40
CA PRO A 381 9.27 14.46 20.04
C PRO A 381 9.63 13.37 19.01
N LYS A 382 10.65 12.56 19.32
CA LYS A 382 11.13 11.51 18.42
C LYS A 382 10.04 10.50 18.02
N TYR A 383 9.13 10.16 18.93
CA TYR A 383 8.03 9.22 18.64
C TYR A 383 7.00 9.76 17.63
N MET A 384 7.00 11.06 17.33
CA MET A 384 6.16 11.69 16.32
C MET A 384 6.84 11.75 14.96
N GLN A 385 8.16 11.94 14.91
CA GLN A 385 8.91 12.24 13.69
C GLN A 385 9.95 11.19 13.28
N GLY A 386 10.28 10.22 14.14
CA GLY A 386 11.40 9.30 13.86
C GLY A 386 12.71 10.06 13.65
N SER A 387 13.28 9.97 12.45
CA SER A 387 14.48 10.69 12.03
C SER A 387 14.21 12.10 11.49
N GLY A 388 12.94 12.52 11.40
CA GLY A 388 12.55 13.84 10.91
C GLY A 388 12.23 13.87 9.41
N ILE A 389 12.50 15.01 8.76
CA ILE A 389 12.25 15.26 7.34
C ILE A 389 13.50 15.04 6.50
N ILE A 390 13.34 14.49 5.29
CA ILE A 390 14.46 14.26 4.37
C ILE A 390 15.05 15.59 3.88
N ASN A 391 16.39 15.66 3.89
CA ASN A 391 17.14 16.68 3.20
C ASN A 391 17.69 16.06 1.89
N LEU A 392 17.14 16.48 0.75
CA LEU A 392 17.51 15.94 -0.56
C LEU A 392 18.95 16.26 -0.99
N GLU A 393 19.47 17.43 -0.59
CA GLU A 393 20.86 17.82 -0.89
C GLU A 393 21.89 16.94 -0.20
N ARG A 394 21.53 16.31 0.93
CA ARG A 394 22.37 15.32 1.62
C ARG A 394 22.14 13.90 1.13
N LEU A 395 20.96 13.63 0.57
CA LEU A 395 20.54 12.29 0.19
C LEU A 395 21.00 11.94 -1.24
N LEU A 396 20.89 12.90 -2.14
CA LEU A 396 21.14 12.72 -3.57
C LEU A 396 22.44 13.43 -3.97
N PRO A 397 23.22 12.84 -4.91
CA PRO A 397 24.50 13.38 -5.37
C PRO A 397 24.38 14.70 -6.13
#